data_97203f00e8cd5fbc282a9e6a00de406d
#
_entry.id   97203f00e8cd5fbc282a9e6a00de406d
#
_cell.length_a   1.000
_cell.length_b   1.000
_cell.length_c   1.000
_cell.angle_alpha   90.00
_cell.angle_beta   90.00
_cell.angle_gamma   90.00
#
_symmetry.space_group_name_H-M   'P 1'
#
loop_
_entity.id
_entity.type
_entity.pdbx_description
1 polymer ?
#
loop_
_entity_poly.entity_id
_entity_poly.type
_entity_poly.pdbx_seq_one_letter_code
_entity_poly.pdbx_strand_id
1 'polypeptide(L)'
;MNAIQFECRKAGVEVMYTTIESLTLDGRDRSLDYKITGFNVPKGSWDGKVIEALSPDEDEIVLPKTSSSVFVSTHIDYILRNLGVKQLIISGLITDQCVESAIRDACDLGYLVTQVSDACLTYSHDRHSNSLRAIKGYCRQLTSQELIEEISNA
;
A
#
# COMPACT_ATOMS: atom_id res chain seq x y z
N MET A 1 -0.31 -10.40 7.16
CA MET A 1 0.43 -9.10 7.15
C MET A 1 1.42 -8.99 8.30
N ASN A 2 1.05 -9.18 9.55
CA ASN A 2 1.98 -9.07 10.71
C ASN A 2 3.24 -9.94 10.57
N ALA A 3 3.09 -11.23 10.18
CA ALA A 3 4.24 -12.11 9.96
C ALA A 3 5.17 -11.61 8.83
N ILE A 4 4.62 -11.01 7.79
CA ILE A 4 5.43 -10.41 6.70
C ILE A 4 6.24 -9.23 7.24
N GLN A 5 5.60 -8.31 7.99
CA GLN A 5 6.31 -7.17 8.60
C GLN A 5 7.46 -7.63 9.50
N PHE A 6 7.20 -8.64 10.33
CA PHE A 6 8.22 -9.20 11.22
C PHE A 6 9.44 -9.71 10.43
N GLU A 7 9.23 -10.51 9.39
CA GLU A 7 10.33 -11.04 8.58
C GLU A 7 11.01 -9.94 7.73
N CYS A 8 10.27 -8.96 7.21
CA CYS A 8 10.84 -7.80 6.53
C CYS A 8 11.78 -7.01 7.45
N ARG A 9 11.32 -6.66 8.66
CA ARG A 9 12.13 -5.95 9.66
C ARG A 9 13.41 -6.72 10.02
N LYS A 10 13.26 -8.01 10.27
CA LYS A 10 14.39 -8.90 10.59
C LYS A 10 15.43 -8.98 9.47
N ALA A 11 14.98 -8.94 8.22
CA ALA A 11 15.83 -8.96 7.03
C ALA A 11 16.36 -7.57 6.61
N GLY A 12 16.03 -6.50 7.34
CA GLY A 12 16.41 -5.12 7.00
C GLY A 12 15.69 -4.57 5.77
N VAL A 13 14.53 -5.12 5.44
CA VAL A 13 13.66 -4.59 4.39
C VAL A 13 12.85 -3.45 4.98
N GLU A 14 12.91 -2.27 4.33
CA GLU A 14 12.18 -1.07 4.73
C GLU A 14 10.67 -1.32 4.75
N VAL A 15 10.00 -0.98 5.87
CA VAL A 15 8.56 -1.10 6.03
C VAL A 15 7.94 0.29 6.05
N MET A 16 6.98 0.52 5.15
CA MET A 16 6.27 1.80 5.02
C MET A 16 4.76 1.58 5.03
N TYR A 17 4.05 2.58 5.49
CA TYR A 17 2.60 2.56 5.55
C TYR A 17 2.00 3.70 4.76
N THR A 18 0.86 3.44 4.15
CA THR A 18 0.04 4.48 3.53
C THR A 18 -1.37 4.40 4.08
N THR A 19 -1.90 5.54 4.50
CA THR A 19 -3.25 5.65 5.03
C THR A 19 -4.07 6.64 4.21
N ILE A 20 -5.38 6.42 4.07
CA ILE A 20 -6.25 7.49 3.55
C ILE A 20 -6.56 8.42 4.71
N GLU A 21 -6.17 9.69 4.55
CA GLU A 21 -6.45 10.72 5.53
C GLU A 21 -6.38 12.10 4.86
N SER A 22 -7.31 12.97 5.17
CA SER A 22 -7.27 14.37 4.72
C SER A 22 -6.11 15.13 5.36
N LEU A 23 -5.39 15.91 4.59
CA LEU A 23 -4.28 16.74 5.07
C LEU A 23 -4.78 18.01 5.77
N THR A 24 -6.02 18.40 5.51
CA THR A 24 -6.66 19.58 6.07
C THR A 24 -7.88 19.21 6.91
N LEU A 25 -8.20 20.04 7.92
CA LEU A 25 -9.32 19.77 8.84
C LEU A 25 -10.69 19.73 8.11
N ASP A 26 -10.85 20.54 7.07
CA ASP A 26 -12.09 20.64 6.27
C ASP A 26 -12.10 19.67 5.06
N GLY A 27 -11.02 18.91 4.86
CA GLY A 27 -10.91 17.95 3.77
C GLY A 27 -10.93 18.57 2.37
N ARG A 28 -10.54 19.85 2.21
CA ARG A 28 -10.51 20.53 0.89
C ARG A 28 -9.50 19.95 -0.08
N ASP A 29 -8.52 19.22 0.42
CA ASP A 29 -7.45 18.52 -0.31
C ASP A 29 -7.88 17.20 -0.95
N ARG A 30 -9.08 16.70 -0.65
CA ARG A 30 -9.63 15.47 -1.25
C ARG A 30 -9.84 15.62 -2.75
N SER A 31 -9.80 14.51 -3.48
CA SER A 31 -10.16 14.46 -4.89
C SER A 31 -11.60 14.94 -5.12
N LEU A 32 -11.91 15.36 -6.35
CA LEU A 32 -13.28 15.78 -6.70
C LEU A 32 -14.29 14.66 -6.49
N ASP A 33 -13.93 13.43 -6.86
CA ASP A 33 -14.77 12.25 -6.66
C ASP A 33 -15.10 12.02 -5.17
N TYR A 34 -14.08 12.09 -4.29
CA TYR A 34 -14.30 11.98 -2.85
C TYR A 34 -15.18 13.08 -2.28
N LYS A 35 -15.14 14.28 -2.86
CA LYS A 35 -16.03 15.39 -2.45
C LYS A 35 -17.47 15.13 -2.89
N ILE A 36 -17.68 14.64 -4.11
CA ILE A 36 -18.99 14.34 -4.66
C ILE A 36 -19.64 13.15 -3.95
N THR A 37 -18.88 12.10 -3.71
CA THR A 37 -19.38 10.88 -3.04
C THR A 37 -19.49 11.02 -1.52
N GLY A 38 -18.96 12.09 -0.94
CA GLY A 38 -18.94 12.32 0.50
C GLY A 38 -17.88 11.50 1.24
N PHE A 39 -17.01 10.75 0.52
CA PHE A 39 -15.96 9.98 1.16
C PHE A 39 -14.94 10.90 1.84
N ASN A 40 -14.77 10.71 3.14
CA ASN A 40 -13.87 11.54 3.94
C ASN A 40 -13.32 10.73 5.12
N VAL A 41 -12.02 10.78 5.27
CA VAL A 41 -11.32 10.34 6.49
C VAL A 41 -10.69 11.60 7.10
N PRO A 42 -11.30 12.17 8.15
CA PRO A 42 -10.84 13.44 8.70
C PRO A 42 -9.43 13.38 9.27
N LYS A 43 -8.70 14.47 9.11
CA LYS A 43 -7.35 14.62 9.68
C LYS A 43 -7.33 14.32 11.18
N GLY A 44 -6.43 13.42 11.60
CA GLY A 44 -6.26 13.01 13.00
C GLY A 44 -7.34 12.09 13.52
N SER A 45 -8.27 11.61 12.66
CA SER A 45 -9.31 10.67 13.07
C SER A 45 -8.76 9.27 13.32
N TRP A 46 -9.51 8.47 14.06
CA TRP A 46 -9.17 7.06 14.27
C TRP A 46 -9.15 6.26 12.95
N ASP A 47 -10.04 6.58 12.00
CA ASP A 47 -10.16 5.91 10.72
C ASP A 47 -8.92 6.07 9.82
N GLY A 48 -8.12 7.13 10.04
CA GLY A 48 -6.86 7.39 9.35
C GLY A 48 -5.65 6.67 9.95
N LYS A 49 -5.82 5.93 11.04
CA LYS A 49 -4.70 5.26 11.71
C LYS A 49 -4.45 3.85 11.16
N VAL A 50 -3.20 3.44 11.19
CA VAL A 50 -2.85 2.03 11.03
C VAL A 50 -3.42 1.25 12.22
N ILE A 51 -4.02 0.09 11.96
CA ILE A 51 -4.59 -0.76 13.02
C ILE A 51 -3.49 -1.23 13.98
N GLU A 52 -3.84 -1.38 15.26
CA GLU A 52 -2.89 -1.74 16.33
C GLU A 52 -2.08 -3.00 16.02
N ALA A 53 -2.71 -4.02 15.44
CA ALA A 53 -2.04 -5.29 15.06
C ALA A 53 -0.93 -5.13 14.00
N LEU A 54 -0.88 -3.99 13.31
CA LEU A 54 0.08 -3.66 12.27
C LEU A 54 0.80 -2.34 12.58
N SER A 55 0.81 -1.90 13.82
CA SER A 55 1.40 -0.61 14.22
C SER A 55 2.80 -0.42 13.65
N PRO A 56 3.08 0.77 13.11
CA PRO A 56 4.43 1.14 12.71
C PRO A 56 5.38 1.13 13.91
N ASP A 57 6.63 0.78 13.68
CA ASP A 57 7.72 1.06 14.61
C ASP A 57 8.05 2.57 14.61
N GLU A 58 8.77 3.05 15.63
CA GLU A 58 8.98 4.49 15.88
C GLU A 58 9.61 5.24 14.69
N ASP A 59 10.46 4.57 13.91
CA ASP A 59 11.20 5.15 12.78
C ASP A 59 10.62 4.77 11.41
N GLU A 60 9.47 4.09 11.36
CA GLU A 60 8.86 3.71 10.10
C GLU A 60 8.01 4.82 9.50
N ILE A 61 8.10 4.96 8.18
CA ILE A 61 7.42 6.04 7.44
C ILE A 61 5.93 5.74 7.28
N VAL A 62 5.09 6.67 7.71
CA VAL A 62 3.64 6.65 7.49
C VAL A 62 3.24 7.83 6.61
N LEU A 63 2.67 7.57 5.44
CA LEU A 63 2.27 8.59 4.48
C LEU A 63 0.74 8.69 4.36
N PRO A 64 0.13 9.76 4.84
CA PRO A 64 -1.26 10.05 4.54
C PRO A 64 -1.43 10.42 3.06
N LYS A 65 -2.48 9.92 2.43
CA LYS A 65 -2.81 10.17 1.02
C LYS A 65 -4.29 10.47 0.83
N THR A 66 -4.62 11.22 -0.21
CA THR A 66 -5.99 11.62 -0.56
C THR A 66 -6.44 11.08 -1.92
N SER A 67 -5.73 10.09 -2.45
CA SER A 67 -6.07 9.38 -3.69
C SER A 67 -5.93 7.87 -3.51
N SER A 68 -6.39 7.08 -4.47
CA SER A 68 -6.19 5.63 -4.48
C SER A 68 -4.71 5.28 -4.52
N SER A 69 -3.99 5.77 -5.52
CA SER A 69 -2.54 5.52 -5.62
C SER A 69 -1.74 6.44 -4.70
N VAL A 70 -0.84 5.87 -3.93
CA VAL A 70 0.13 6.62 -3.12
C VAL A 70 1.11 7.43 -3.98
N PHE A 71 1.39 7.00 -5.20
CA PHE A 71 2.29 7.70 -6.12
C PHE A 71 1.70 9.01 -6.68
N VAL A 72 0.37 9.15 -6.66
CA VAL A 72 -0.32 10.35 -7.19
C VAL A 72 -0.39 11.48 -6.16
N SER A 73 -0.65 11.17 -4.90
CA SER A 73 -0.92 12.20 -3.88
C SER A 73 0.10 12.29 -2.75
N THR A 74 1.24 11.63 -2.92
CA THR A 74 2.36 11.73 -1.96
C THR A 74 3.70 11.88 -2.68
N HIS A 75 4.76 12.05 -1.91
CA HIS A 75 6.13 12.09 -2.40
C HIS A 75 6.86 10.75 -2.23
N ILE A 76 6.13 9.63 -2.24
CA ILE A 76 6.72 8.30 -2.02
C ILE A 76 7.80 7.94 -3.06
N ASP A 77 7.60 8.27 -4.32
CA ASP A 77 8.60 8.01 -5.38
C ASP A 77 9.94 8.70 -5.08
N TYR A 78 9.87 9.95 -4.61
CA TYR A 78 11.04 10.70 -4.17
C TYR A 78 11.76 10.00 -3.01
N ILE A 79 11.02 9.56 -1.99
CA ILE A 79 11.58 8.82 -0.84
C ILE A 79 12.24 7.53 -1.30
N LEU A 80 11.52 6.69 -2.05
CA LEU A 80 12.01 5.40 -2.52
C LEU A 80 13.30 5.52 -3.35
N ARG A 81 13.37 6.54 -4.22
CA ARG A 81 14.58 6.80 -5.02
C ARG A 81 15.76 7.22 -4.16
N ASN A 82 15.55 8.06 -3.15
CA ASN A 82 16.62 8.47 -2.24
C ASN A 82 17.12 7.30 -1.37
N LEU A 83 16.24 6.37 -1.02
CA LEU A 83 16.60 5.13 -0.32
C LEU A 83 17.22 4.08 -1.25
N GLY A 84 17.28 4.34 -2.57
CA GLY A 84 17.81 3.39 -3.55
C GLY A 84 16.92 2.16 -3.79
N VAL A 85 15.67 2.22 -3.37
CA VAL A 85 14.71 1.11 -3.52
C VAL A 85 14.36 0.90 -4.98
N LYS A 86 14.42 -0.35 -5.42
CA LYS A 86 14.07 -0.78 -6.79
C LYS A 86 12.96 -1.83 -6.82
N GLN A 87 12.72 -2.48 -5.70
CA GLN A 87 11.73 -3.55 -5.58
C GLN A 87 10.73 -3.20 -4.47
N LEU A 88 9.46 -3.44 -4.72
CA LEU A 88 8.39 -3.15 -3.79
C LEU A 88 7.58 -4.40 -3.51
N ILE A 89 7.29 -4.63 -2.24
CA ILE A 89 6.31 -5.61 -1.78
C ILE A 89 5.05 -4.81 -1.41
N ILE A 90 3.95 -5.06 -2.11
CA ILE A 90 2.70 -4.31 -1.91
C ILE A 90 1.61 -5.24 -1.38
N SER A 91 0.99 -4.83 -0.29
CA SER A 91 -0.16 -5.50 0.33
C SER A 91 -1.12 -4.47 0.94
N GLY A 92 -2.33 -4.86 1.28
CA GLY A 92 -3.26 -4.00 2.00
C GLY A 92 -4.66 -3.93 1.42
N LEU A 93 -5.34 -2.82 1.70
CA LEU A 93 -6.73 -2.56 1.36
C LEU A 93 -6.85 -1.35 0.42
N ILE A 94 -7.70 -1.41 -0.56
CA ILE A 94 -8.45 -2.54 -1.05
C ILE A 94 -7.86 -2.99 -2.38
N THR A 95 -7.90 -4.32 -2.64
CA THR A 95 -7.18 -4.97 -3.74
C THR A 95 -7.37 -4.28 -5.08
N ASP A 96 -8.62 -4.04 -5.47
CA ASP A 96 -9.05 -3.50 -6.77
C ASP A 96 -9.12 -1.97 -6.84
N GLN A 97 -8.56 -1.27 -5.87
CA GLN A 97 -8.48 0.20 -5.85
C GLN A 97 -7.06 0.65 -5.47
N CYS A 98 -6.81 0.91 -4.17
CA CYS A 98 -5.54 1.47 -3.72
C CYS A 98 -4.36 0.56 -4.05
N VAL A 99 -4.49 -0.75 -3.84
CA VAL A 99 -3.43 -1.72 -4.11
C VAL A 99 -3.16 -1.81 -5.62
N GLU A 100 -4.19 -2.04 -6.42
CA GLU A 100 -4.06 -2.12 -7.88
C GLU A 100 -3.51 -0.83 -8.49
N SER A 101 -4.03 0.33 -8.08
CA SER A 101 -3.55 1.63 -8.56
C SER A 101 -2.08 1.87 -8.22
N ALA A 102 -1.68 1.57 -6.99
CA ALA A 102 -0.29 1.71 -6.57
C ALA A 102 0.65 0.77 -7.34
N ILE A 103 0.23 -0.47 -7.61
CA ILE A 103 1.02 -1.44 -8.40
C ILE A 103 1.24 -0.94 -9.83
N ARG A 104 0.18 -0.47 -10.50
CA ARG A 104 0.28 0.04 -11.88
C ARG A 104 1.23 1.23 -11.96
N ASP A 105 1.05 2.23 -11.10
CA ASP A 105 1.91 3.41 -11.07
C ASP A 105 3.36 3.04 -10.70
N ALA A 106 3.58 2.16 -9.74
CA ALA A 106 4.92 1.69 -9.38
C ALA A 106 5.64 1.03 -10.56
N CYS A 107 4.93 0.16 -11.30
CA CYS A 107 5.50 -0.51 -12.48
C CYS A 107 5.83 0.49 -13.59
N ASP A 108 4.93 1.45 -13.86
CA ASP A 108 5.15 2.49 -14.87
C ASP A 108 6.29 3.45 -14.48
N LEU A 109 6.54 3.64 -13.18
CA LEU A 109 7.69 4.39 -12.66
C LEU A 109 9.00 3.58 -12.64
N GLY A 110 8.96 2.29 -13.00
CA GLY A 110 10.14 1.43 -13.18
C GLY A 110 10.51 0.58 -11.96
N TYR A 111 9.62 0.44 -10.98
CA TYR A 111 9.83 -0.48 -9.87
C TYR A 111 9.46 -1.91 -10.24
N LEU A 112 10.20 -2.88 -9.71
CA LEU A 112 9.80 -4.29 -9.71
C LEU A 112 8.84 -4.53 -8.54
N VAL A 113 7.63 -4.98 -8.83
CA VAL A 113 6.58 -5.12 -7.80
C VAL A 113 6.26 -6.59 -7.55
N THR A 114 6.15 -6.94 -6.27
CA THR A 114 5.55 -8.19 -5.79
C THR A 114 4.28 -7.86 -5.01
N GLN A 115 3.13 -8.34 -5.47
CA GLN A 115 1.89 -8.27 -4.71
C GLN A 115 1.76 -9.50 -3.81
N VAL A 116 1.39 -9.29 -2.53
CA VAL A 116 1.07 -10.39 -1.63
C VAL A 116 -0.43 -10.66 -1.68
N SER A 117 -0.82 -11.67 -2.45
CA SER A 117 -2.20 -11.89 -2.85
C SER A 117 -3.15 -12.19 -1.69
N ASP A 118 -2.74 -12.98 -0.71
CA ASP A 118 -3.50 -13.32 0.49
C ASP A 118 -3.38 -12.30 1.63
N ALA A 119 -2.56 -11.27 1.44
CA ALA A 119 -2.47 -10.10 2.33
C ALA A 119 -3.15 -8.85 1.74
N CYS A 120 -4.02 -9.05 0.76
CA CYS A 120 -4.89 -8.03 0.18
C CYS A 120 -6.36 -8.45 0.33
N LEU A 121 -7.25 -7.48 0.48
CA LEU A 121 -8.68 -7.73 0.62
C LEU A 121 -9.49 -6.63 -0.05
N THR A 122 -10.68 -6.96 -0.54
CA THR A 122 -11.70 -6.02 -1.00
C THR A 122 -13.10 -6.52 -0.64
N TYR A 123 -14.14 -5.84 -1.08
CA TYR A 123 -15.53 -6.07 -0.68
C TYR A 123 -16.12 -7.43 -1.08
N SER A 124 -15.54 -8.12 -2.09
CA SER A 124 -15.96 -9.45 -2.48
C SER A 124 -14.82 -10.28 -3.07
N HIS A 125 -14.95 -11.61 -3.00
CA HIS A 125 -14.00 -12.54 -3.60
C HIS A 125 -13.87 -12.33 -5.12
N ASP A 126 -14.97 -12.05 -5.81
CA ASP A 126 -14.95 -11.84 -7.27
C ASP A 126 -14.16 -10.58 -7.63
N ARG A 127 -14.35 -9.47 -6.91
CA ARG A 127 -13.59 -8.25 -7.11
C ARG A 127 -12.10 -8.50 -6.88
N HIS A 128 -11.76 -9.19 -5.79
CA HIS A 128 -10.39 -9.56 -5.47
C HIS A 128 -9.76 -10.38 -6.61
N SER A 129 -10.39 -11.48 -6.98
CA SER A 129 -9.89 -12.40 -8.02
C SER A 129 -9.79 -11.74 -9.39
N ASN A 130 -10.72 -10.85 -9.73
CA ASN A 130 -10.68 -10.08 -10.98
C ASN A 130 -9.48 -9.12 -11.01
N SER A 131 -9.23 -8.40 -9.92
CA SER A 131 -8.08 -7.51 -9.79
C SER A 131 -6.76 -8.27 -9.90
N LEU A 132 -6.61 -9.39 -9.17
CA LEU A 132 -5.42 -10.23 -9.27
C LEU A 132 -5.14 -10.67 -10.72
N ARG A 133 -6.18 -11.07 -11.45
CA ARG A 133 -6.04 -11.43 -12.88
C ARG A 133 -5.67 -10.25 -13.76
N ALA A 134 -6.28 -9.09 -13.51
CA ALA A 134 -6.08 -7.88 -14.32
C ALA A 134 -4.65 -7.33 -14.24
N ILE A 135 -3.98 -7.49 -13.09
CA ILE A 135 -2.63 -6.97 -12.88
C ILE A 135 -1.52 -8.02 -12.97
N LYS A 136 -1.85 -9.26 -13.28
CA LYS A 136 -0.89 -10.37 -13.38
C LYS A 136 0.26 -10.08 -14.37
N GLY A 137 0.04 -9.24 -15.38
CA GLY A 137 1.06 -8.82 -16.35
C GLY A 137 1.96 -7.68 -15.88
N TYR A 138 1.60 -7.00 -14.78
CA TYR A 138 2.35 -5.87 -14.22
C TYR A 138 3.31 -6.32 -13.13
N CYS A 139 2.91 -7.23 -12.26
CA CYS A 139 3.67 -7.58 -11.08
C CYS A 139 3.72 -9.09 -10.84
N ARG A 140 4.71 -9.52 -10.09
CA ARG A 140 4.78 -10.85 -9.52
C ARG A 140 3.74 -10.96 -8.38
N GLN A 141 3.11 -12.12 -8.25
CA GLN A 141 2.14 -12.39 -7.19
C GLN A 141 2.62 -13.58 -6.37
N LEU A 142 2.70 -13.41 -5.06
CA LEU A 142 3.06 -14.44 -4.09
C LEU A 142 2.00 -14.49 -2.98
N THR A 143 1.93 -15.62 -2.32
CA THR A 143 1.27 -15.73 -1.01
C THR A 143 2.19 -15.21 0.08
N SER A 144 1.65 -14.95 1.26
CA SER A 144 2.42 -14.57 2.45
C SER A 144 3.49 -15.60 2.79
N GLN A 145 3.16 -16.88 2.67
CA GLN A 145 4.09 -17.96 2.97
C GLN A 145 5.27 -17.99 1.98
N GLU A 146 4.99 -17.95 0.68
CA GLU A 146 6.02 -17.93 -0.36
C GLU A 146 6.97 -16.74 -0.21
N LEU A 147 6.43 -15.56 0.11
CA LEU A 147 7.23 -14.37 0.33
C LEU A 147 8.12 -14.50 1.57
N ILE A 148 7.59 -15.00 2.69
CA ILE A 148 8.35 -15.20 3.93
C ILE A 148 9.49 -16.21 3.71
N GLU A 149 9.23 -17.30 3.00
CA GLU A 149 10.26 -18.29 2.64
C GLU A 149 11.35 -17.65 1.77
N GLU A 150 11.00 -16.80 0.81
CA GLU A 150 11.96 -16.09 -0.04
C GLU A 150 12.82 -15.12 0.77
N ILE A 151 12.23 -14.30 1.64
CA ILE A 151 12.95 -13.35 2.49
C ILE A 151 13.89 -14.07 3.46
N SER A 152 13.46 -15.20 4.04
CA SER A 152 14.24 -15.93 5.01
C SER A 152 15.46 -16.65 4.41
N ASN A 153 15.47 -16.85 3.09
CA ASN A 153 16.56 -17.52 2.36
C ASN A 153 17.48 -16.54 1.61
N ALA A 154 17.20 -15.23 1.66
CA ALA A 154 18.00 -14.19 0.99
C ALA A 154 19.17 -13.72 1.85
#